data_f9d16a8a442470edb34164ba174023fe
#
_entry.id   f9d16a8a442470edb34164ba174023fe
#
_cell.length_a   1.000
_cell.length_b   1.000
_cell.length_c   1.000
_cell.angle_alpha   90.00
_cell.angle_beta   90.00
_cell.angle_gamma   90.00
#
_symmetry.space_group_name_H-M   'P 1'
#
loop_
_entity.id
_entity.type
_entity.pdbx_description
1 polymer ?
#
loop_
_entity_poly.entity_id
_entity_poly.type
_entity_poly.pdbx_seq_one_letter_code
_entity_poly.pdbx_strand_id
1 'polypeptide(L)'
;MESLRDALATLPDPVFADLLESESAYRLILDLPGVTAEGLTVEATENKLTIEGRREKSVPEGFEYHEDARSMVLEATVPMPPDAEPTKASASLEKGVLTIDVPREQAEGYTIPIEG
;
A
#
# COMPACT_ATOMS: atom_id res chain seq x y z
N MET A 1 -18.36 -0.93 -8.74
CA MET A 1 -17.42 -1.64 -7.85
C MET A 1 -16.03 -1.09 -8.10
N GLU A 2 -15.41 -0.49 -7.09
CA GLU A 2 -14.06 0.02 -7.26
C GLU A 2 -13.06 -1.12 -7.36
N SER A 3 -12.25 -1.07 -8.39
CA SER A 3 -11.13 -1.98 -8.50
C SER A 3 -9.96 -1.44 -7.66
N LEU A 4 -9.00 -2.30 -7.38
CA LEU A 4 -7.78 -1.90 -6.70
C LEU A 4 -7.10 -0.74 -7.45
N ARG A 5 -7.06 -0.80 -8.77
CA ARG A 5 -6.49 0.25 -9.61
C ARG A 5 -7.22 1.58 -9.45
N ASP A 6 -8.55 1.54 -9.40
CA ASP A 6 -9.36 2.73 -9.22
C ASP A 6 -9.13 3.36 -7.85
N ALA A 7 -9.01 2.52 -6.81
CA ALA A 7 -8.72 2.99 -5.46
C ALA A 7 -7.37 3.70 -5.40
N LEU A 8 -6.34 3.16 -6.08
CA LEU A 8 -5.02 3.78 -6.11
C LEU A 8 -5.04 5.12 -6.84
N ALA A 9 -5.91 5.28 -7.83
CA ALA A 9 -6.05 6.53 -8.56
C ALA A 9 -6.63 7.66 -7.71
N THR A 10 -7.26 7.35 -6.57
CA THR A 10 -7.83 8.36 -5.68
C THR A 10 -6.86 8.86 -4.62
N LEU A 11 -5.63 8.35 -4.60
CA LEU A 11 -4.62 8.79 -3.64
C LEU A 11 -4.28 10.26 -3.85
N PRO A 12 -4.03 11.01 -2.76
CA PRO A 12 -3.70 12.43 -2.89
C PRO A 12 -2.34 12.64 -3.54
N ASP A 13 -2.21 13.71 -4.33
CA ASP A 13 -0.92 14.16 -4.82
C ASP A 13 -0.06 14.65 -3.63
N PRO A 14 1.26 14.41 -3.64
CA PRO A 14 2.07 13.79 -4.69
C PRO A 14 2.36 12.30 -4.47
N VAL A 15 1.40 11.54 -4.02
CA VAL A 15 1.61 10.11 -3.79
C VAL A 15 1.54 9.36 -5.12
N PHE A 16 2.65 8.75 -5.50
CA PHE A 16 2.71 7.87 -6.66
C PHE A 16 2.54 6.44 -6.20
N ALA A 17 1.71 5.70 -6.89
CA ALA A 17 1.45 4.32 -6.55
C ALA A 17 1.52 3.43 -7.79
N ASP A 18 2.22 2.33 -7.66
CA ASP A 18 2.28 1.29 -8.67
C ASP A 18 1.67 0.01 -8.14
N LEU A 19 0.97 -0.70 -9.00
CA LEU A 19 0.44 -2.01 -8.71
C LEU A 19 1.08 -3.03 -9.64
N LEU A 20 1.73 -4.01 -9.06
CA LEU A 20 2.32 -5.12 -9.78
C LEU A 20 1.56 -6.40 -9.42
N GLU A 21 1.40 -7.26 -10.38
CA GLU A 21 0.69 -8.51 -10.21
C GLU A 21 1.50 -9.67 -10.74
N SER A 22 1.61 -10.72 -9.93
CA SER A 22 2.20 -11.99 -10.35
C SER A 22 1.21 -13.11 -10.08
N GLU A 23 1.57 -14.34 -10.43
CA GLU A 23 0.73 -15.49 -10.13
C GLU A 23 0.56 -15.74 -8.63
N SER A 24 1.54 -15.32 -7.84
CA SER A 24 1.59 -15.62 -6.41
C SER A 24 1.32 -14.43 -5.50
N ALA A 25 1.35 -13.21 -6.02
CA ALA A 25 1.21 -12.02 -5.18
C ALA A 25 0.81 -10.78 -5.94
N TYR A 26 0.21 -9.84 -5.21
CA TYR A 26 0.09 -8.45 -5.62
C TYR A 26 1.15 -7.65 -4.89
N ARG A 27 1.75 -6.71 -5.57
CA ARG A 27 2.73 -5.81 -4.95
C ARG A 27 2.29 -4.38 -5.15
N LEU A 28 2.15 -3.66 -4.04
CA LEU A 28 1.84 -2.24 -4.04
C LEU A 28 3.12 -1.49 -3.72
N ILE A 29 3.45 -0.51 -4.53
CA ILE A 29 4.61 0.36 -4.30
C ILE A 29 4.10 1.79 -4.22
N LEU A 30 4.30 2.43 -3.07
CA LEU A 30 3.87 3.79 -2.84
C LEU A 30 5.06 4.67 -2.50
N ASP A 31 5.14 5.81 -3.17
CA ASP A 31 6.14 6.81 -2.91
C ASP A 31 5.64 7.74 -1.81
N LEU A 32 6.27 7.66 -0.64
CA LEU A 32 5.88 8.43 0.55
C LEU A 32 7.09 9.23 1.06
N PRO A 33 7.55 10.23 0.29
CA PRO A 33 8.77 10.95 0.67
C PRO A 33 8.63 11.62 2.03
N GLY A 34 9.62 11.40 2.88
CA GLY A 34 9.65 11.97 4.22
C GLY A 34 8.89 11.19 5.28
N VAL A 35 8.17 10.14 4.90
CA VAL A 35 7.49 9.26 5.86
C VAL A 35 8.48 8.25 6.41
N THR A 36 8.48 8.08 7.74
CA THR A 36 9.31 7.08 8.42
C THR A 36 8.41 5.94 8.91
N ALA A 37 9.05 4.83 9.29
CA ALA A 37 8.31 3.68 9.82
C ALA A 37 7.49 4.05 11.06
N GLU A 38 7.95 4.98 11.86
CA GLU A 38 7.24 5.44 13.06
C GLU A 38 5.95 6.19 12.73
N GLY A 39 5.92 6.86 11.58
CA GLY A 39 4.75 7.60 11.12
C GLY A 39 3.85 6.80 10.19
N LEU A 40 4.09 5.51 10.03
CA LEU A 40 3.37 4.68 9.07
C LEU A 40 2.67 3.53 9.76
N THR A 41 1.38 3.36 9.45
CA THR A 41 0.59 2.23 9.90
C THR A 41 -0.08 1.57 8.70
N VAL A 42 0.07 0.26 8.59
CA VAL A 42 -0.61 -0.54 7.58
C VAL A 42 -1.43 -1.60 8.30
N GLU A 43 -2.73 -1.57 8.10
CA GLU A 43 -3.64 -2.54 8.69
C GLU A 43 -4.30 -3.37 7.60
N ALA A 44 -4.49 -4.63 7.88
CA ALA A 44 -5.12 -5.56 6.95
C ALA A 44 -6.36 -6.18 7.56
N THR A 45 -7.42 -6.24 6.77
CA THR A 45 -8.60 -7.05 7.05
C THR A 45 -8.71 -8.11 5.98
N GLU A 46 -9.74 -8.95 6.03
CA GLU A 46 -9.88 -10.05 5.07
C GLU A 46 -9.91 -9.60 3.61
N ASN A 47 -10.37 -8.39 3.35
CA ASN A 47 -10.60 -7.93 1.98
C ASN A 47 -10.06 -6.54 1.67
N LYS A 48 -9.30 -5.94 2.57
CA LYS A 48 -8.77 -4.60 2.33
C LYS A 48 -7.51 -4.30 3.12
N LEU A 49 -6.75 -3.32 2.63
CA LEU A 49 -5.63 -2.71 3.32
C LEU A 49 -5.97 -1.26 3.66
N THR A 50 -5.63 -0.84 4.86
CA THR A 50 -5.72 0.56 5.26
C THR A 50 -4.31 1.06 5.53
N ILE A 51 -3.94 2.14 4.88
CA ILE A 51 -2.60 2.72 4.98
C ILE A 51 -2.75 4.12 5.55
N GLU A 52 -2.09 4.37 6.67
CA GLU A 52 -2.05 5.68 7.30
C GLU A 52 -0.60 6.11 7.40
N GLY A 53 -0.26 7.22 6.78
CA GLY A 53 1.08 7.76 6.79
C GLY A 53 1.10 9.19 7.26
N ARG A 54 2.06 9.52 8.09
CA ARG A 54 2.27 10.87 8.57
C ARG A 54 3.72 11.25 8.34
N ARG A 55 3.93 12.38 7.71
CA ARG A 55 5.25 12.95 7.57
C ARG A 55 5.48 13.96 8.66
N GLU A 56 6.48 13.68 9.51
CA GLU A 56 6.92 14.64 10.50
C GLU A 56 7.85 15.64 9.86
N LYS A 57 7.60 16.90 10.14
CA LYS A 57 8.46 17.97 9.71
C LYS A 57 9.31 18.42 10.87
N SER A 58 10.61 18.37 10.67
CA SER A 58 11.58 18.90 11.61
C SER A 58 11.85 20.34 11.27
N VAL A 59 11.52 21.25 12.17
CA VAL A 59 11.81 22.68 12.00
C VAL A 59 13.10 23.00 12.73
N PRO A 60 14.12 23.53 12.06
CA PRO A 60 15.33 23.96 12.74
C PRO A 60 15.02 24.99 13.82
N GLU A 61 15.81 24.98 14.91
CA GLU A 61 15.67 25.92 15.99
C GLU A 61 15.75 27.36 15.47
N GLY A 62 14.81 28.19 15.88
CA GLY A 62 14.75 29.59 15.44
C GLY A 62 13.92 29.83 14.19
N PHE A 63 13.39 28.77 13.57
CA PHE A 63 12.52 28.88 12.40
C PHE A 63 11.10 28.49 12.74
N GLU A 64 10.16 29.13 12.07
CA GLU A 64 8.75 28.80 12.18
C GLU A 64 8.19 28.55 10.78
N TYR A 65 7.25 27.64 10.68
CA TYR A 65 6.54 27.44 9.42
C TYR A 65 5.64 28.65 9.18
N HIS A 66 5.89 29.33 8.09
CA HIS A 66 5.03 30.42 7.68
C HIS A 66 3.85 29.91 6.87
N GLU A 67 4.08 28.86 6.12
CA GLU A 67 3.06 28.20 5.35
C GLU A 67 3.37 26.71 5.29
N ASP A 68 2.46 25.89 5.81
CA ASP A 68 2.62 24.44 5.80
C ASP A 68 1.80 23.83 4.67
N ALA A 69 2.28 23.96 3.44
CA ALA A 69 1.65 23.40 2.27
C ALA A 69 1.91 21.88 2.11
N ARG A 70 2.70 21.27 3.02
CA ARG A 70 3.16 19.89 2.89
C ARG A 70 2.84 19.03 4.09
N SER A 71 1.90 19.41 4.90
CA SER A 71 1.44 18.50 5.93
C SER A 71 0.83 17.30 5.22
N MET A 72 1.51 16.18 5.32
CA MET A 72 1.00 14.96 4.73
C MET A 72 0.48 14.03 5.79
N VAL A 73 -0.83 13.95 5.87
CA VAL A 73 -1.49 12.82 6.48
C VAL A 73 -2.10 12.06 5.31
N LEU A 74 -1.53 10.91 5.02
CA LEU A 74 -2.08 10.02 4.02
C LEU A 74 -2.99 9.03 4.71
N GLU A 75 -4.21 8.93 4.23
CA GLU A 75 -5.15 7.93 4.70
C GLU A 75 -5.76 7.28 3.46
N ALA A 76 -5.49 6.00 3.28
CA ALA A 76 -5.97 5.29 2.11
C ALA A 76 -6.51 3.91 2.50
N THR A 77 -7.67 3.58 1.97
CA THR A 77 -8.25 2.25 2.10
C THR A 77 -8.26 1.61 0.72
N VAL A 78 -7.57 0.49 0.59
CA VAL A 78 -7.38 -0.19 -0.68
C VAL A 78 -8.13 -1.52 -0.64
N PRO A 79 -9.25 -1.65 -1.36
CA PRO A 79 -9.94 -2.93 -1.46
C PRO A 79 -9.09 -3.92 -2.25
N MET A 80 -9.03 -5.15 -1.77
CA MET A 80 -8.22 -6.18 -2.40
C MET A 80 -9.09 -7.15 -3.19
N PRO A 81 -8.54 -7.72 -4.29
CA PRO A 81 -9.26 -8.74 -5.04
C PRO A 81 -9.61 -9.96 -4.18
N PRO A 82 -10.64 -10.74 -4.57
CA PRO A 82 -11.10 -11.88 -3.76
C PRO A 82 -10.04 -12.96 -3.52
N ASP A 83 -9.06 -13.08 -4.41
CA ASP A 83 -7.99 -14.07 -4.27
C ASP A 83 -6.79 -13.55 -3.46
N ALA A 84 -6.83 -12.31 -3.03
CA ALA A 84 -5.77 -11.75 -2.20
C ALA A 84 -5.93 -12.17 -0.74
N GLU A 85 -4.80 -12.31 -0.05
CA GLU A 85 -4.75 -12.65 1.37
C GLU A 85 -4.09 -11.50 2.15
N PRO A 86 -4.79 -10.37 2.38
CA PRO A 86 -4.20 -9.19 3.01
C PRO A 86 -3.64 -9.46 4.41
N THR A 87 -4.25 -10.37 5.16
CA THR A 87 -3.79 -10.69 6.51
C THR A 87 -2.44 -11.40 6.54
N LYS A 88 -1.98 -11.88 5.39
CA LYS A 88 -0.66 -12.49 5.22
C LYS A 88 0.33 -11.56 4.53
N ALA A 89 -0.02 -10.30 4.36
CA ALA A 89 0.83 -9.34 3.68
C ALA A 89 2.07 -9.01 4.49
N SER A 90 3.11 -8.62 3.78
CA SER A 90 4.33 -8.06 4.36
C SER A 90 4.56 -6.68 3.78
N ALA A 91 5.20 -5.82 4.55
CA ALA A 91 5.47 -4.45 4.12
C ALA A 91 6.88 -4.04 4.51
N SER A 92 7.50 -3.22 3.67
CA SER A 92 8.79 -2.64 3.96
C SER A 92 8.79 -1.17 3.54
N LEU A 93 9.54 -0.36 4.26
CA LEU A 93 9.71 1.05 3.96
C LEU A 93 11.20 1.35 3.86
N GLU A 94 11.64 1.76 2.68
CA GLU A 94 13.03 2.15 2.44
C GLU A 94 13.08 3.47 1.70
N LYS A 95 13.79 4.43 2.25
CA LYS A 95 13.99 5.75 1.62
C LYS A 95 12.68 6.39 1.15
N GLY A 96 11.63 6.27 1.95
CA GLY A 96 10.32 6.83 1.62
C GLY A 96 9.51 6.02 0.62
N VAL A 97 9.97 4.83 0.25
CA VAL A 97 9.21 3.95 -0.65
C VAL A 97 8.63 2.79 0.15
N LEU A 98 7.31 2.73 0.21
CA LEU A 98 6.58 1.65 0.86
C LEU A 98 6.27 0.57 -0.17
N THR A 99 6.68 -0.65 0.13
CA THR A 99 6.37 -1.83 -0.69
C THR A 99 5.54 -2.78 0.14
N ILE A 100 4.36 -3.13 -0.35
CA ILE A 100 3.47 -4.09 0.31
C ILE A 100 3.27 -5.27 -0.61
N ASP A 101 3.64 -6.46 -0.15
CA ASP A 101 3.41 -7.70 -0.87
C ASP A 101 2.24 -8.43 -0.24
N VAL A 102 1.21 -8.69 -1.05
CA VAL A 102 0.00 -9.37 -0.62
C VAL A 102 -0.07 -10.71 -1.35
N PRO A 103 0.05 -11.83 -0.63
CA PRO A 103 -0.08 -13.14 -1.27
C PRO A 103 -1.43 -13.33 -1.93
N ARG A 104 -1.43 -14.10 -2.99
CA ARG A 104 -2.65 -14.53 -3.65
C ARG A 104 -2.92 -15.98 -3.30
N GLU A 105 -4.19 -16.27 -3.06
CA GLU A 105 -4.63 -17.64 -2.97
C GLU A 105 -4.42 -18.29 -4.33
N GLN A 106 -3.52 -19.26 -4.37
CA GLN A 106 -3.35 -20.04 -5.57
C GLN A 106 -4.50 -21.02 -5.67
N ALA A 107 -5.25 -20.91 -6.75
CA ALA A 107 -6.23 -21.93 -7.04
C ALA A 107 -5.47 -23.25 -7.10
N GLU A 108 -5.79 -24.16 -6.17
CA GLU A 108 -5.25 -25.52 -6.24
C GLU A 108 -5.78 -26.14 -7.51
N GLY A 109 -4.95 -26.12 -8.54
CA GLY A 109 -5.27 -26.81 -9.76
C GLY A 109 -5.09 -28.29 -9.54
N TYR A 110 -6.16 -29.03 -9.64
CA TYR A 110 -6.08 -30.48 -9.67
C TYR A 110 -5.87 -30.92 -11.10
N THR A 111 -4.84 -31.73 -11.30
CA THR A 111 -4.66 -32.34 -12.60
C THR A 111 -5.72 -33.41 -12.81
N ILE A 112 -6.55 -33.18 -13.80
CA ILE A 112 -7.60 -34.15 -14.13
C ILE A 112 -6.97 -35.23 -15.00
N PRO A 113 -6.95 -36.51 -14.54
CA PRO A 113 -6.43 -37.59 -15.37
C PRO A 113 -7.31 -37.79 -16.59
N ILE A 114 -6.66 -37.88 -17.75
CA ILE A 114 -7.35 -38.11 -19.00
C ILE A 114 -7.28 -39.59 -19.32
N GLU A 115 -8.43 -40.23 -19.39
CA GLU A 115 -8.53 -41.61 -19.81
C GLU A 115 -8.67 -41.69 -21.34
N GLY A 116 -7.85 -42.52 -21.95
CA GLY A 116 -7.95 -42.68 -23.39
C GLY A 116 -7.03 -43.71 -23.97
#